data_c323a2d0c67845b5224d736b5bb28914
#
_entry.id   c323a2d0c67845b5224d736b5bb28914
#
_cell.length_a   1.000
_cell.length_b   1.000
_cell.length_c   1.000
_cell.angle_alpha   90.00
_cell.angle_beta   90.00
_cell.angle_gamma   90.00
#
_symmetry.space_group_name_H-M   'P 1'
#
loop_
_entity.id
_entity.type
_entity.pdbx_description
1 polymer ?
#
loop_
_entity_poly.entity_id
_entity_poly.type
_entity_poly.pdbx_seq_one_letter_code
_entity_poly.pdbx_strand_id
1 'polypeptide(L)'
;MNGFIFGAVISTMFFLGIPAGNDTIGKAFPDIKGETLSGTVKTIPADTKGKYTLIAMAYSSDADNDLSSWINPVYNKFIVKTGMFDSEYDVNLVFIPMFSGENFATASIIKKRMKEEINKTLHSSVVFYKGDLDKYKKELNIVKKDTPYIFMLDKSGNILYATDGNYTDEKMEAIEEKLK
;
A
#
# COMPACT_ATOMS: atom_id res chain seq x y z
N MET A 1 -5.99 62.12 -23.07
CA MET A 1 -6.84 60.92 -23.09
C MET A 1 -5.96 59.73 -22.73
N ASN A 2 -5.95 59.34 -21.44
CA ASN A 2 -5.12 58.27 -20.93
C ASN A 2 -5.98 56.99 -20.80
N GLY A 3 -5.70 55.99 -21.63
CA GLY A 3 -6.33 54.67 -21.52
C GLY A 3 -5.57 53.78 -20.56
N PHE A 4 -6.16 53.45 -19.40
CA PHE A 4 -5.67 52.43 -18.46
C PHE A 4 -6.09 51.05 -19.00
N ILE A 5 -5.10 50.21 -19.32
CA ILE A 5 -5.31 48.80 -19.64
C ILE A 5 -5.21 48.01 -18.29
N PHE A 6 -6.35 47.53 -17.80
CA PHE A 6 -6.40 46.58 -16.69
C PHE A 6 -5.99 45.20 -17.21
N GLY A 7 -4.78 44.78 -16.89
CA GLY A 7 -4.34 43.41 -17.08
C GLY A 7 -4.94 42.49 -16.01
N ALA A 8 -5.86 41.61 -16.40
CA ALA A 8 -6.38 40.58 -15.57
C ALA A 8 -5.30 39.50 -15.34
N VAL A 9 -4.75 39.42 -14.12
CA VAL A 9 -3.90 38.30 -13.70
C VAL A 9 -4.81 37.11 -13.41
N ILE A 10 -4.87 36.17 -14.34
CA ILE A 10 -5.52 34.87 -14.09
C ILE A 10 -4.55 34.04 -13.25
N SER A 11 -4.80 34.03 -11.94
CA SER A 11 -4.12 33.09 -11.03
C SER A 11 -4.64 31.68 -11.27
N THR A 12 -3.86 30.88 -11.99
CA THR A 12 -4.14 29.47 -12.18
C THR A 12 -3.83 28.76 -10.84
N MET A 13 -4.86 28.53 -10.05
CA MET A 13 -4.78 27.68 -8.86
C MET A 13 -4.53 26.24 -9.31
N PHE A 14 -3.29 25.80 -9.24
CA PHE A 14 -2.95 24.38 -9.33
C PHE A 14 -3.57 23.68 -8.11
N PHE A 15 -4.70 23.01 -8.32
CA PHE A 15 -5.20 22.02 -7.38
C PHE A 15 -4.22 20.84 -7.42
N LEU A 16 -3.19 20.88 -6.59
CA LEU A 16 -2.46 19.68 -6.22
C LEU A 16 -3.46 18.78 -5.49
N GLY A 17 -3.95 17.76 -6.18
CA GLY A 17 -4.81 16.75 -5.57
C GLY A 17 -4.08 16.20 -4.33
N ILE A 18 -4.70 16.35 -3.15
CA ILE A 18 -4.20 15.73 -1.92
C ILE A 18 -4.19 14.23 -2.17
N PRO A 19 -3.04 13.54 -2.09
CA PRO A 19 -3.01 12.10 -2.29
C PRO A 19 -3.93 11.42 -1.28
N ALA A 20 -4.68 10.42 -1.75
CA ALA A 20 -5.54 9.62 -0.89
C ALA A 20 -4.70 9.06 0.28
N GLY A 21 -5.13 9.31 1.51
CA GLY A 21 -4.44 8.81 2.69
C GLY A 21 -3.77 9.83 3.62
N ASN A 22 -3.63 11.11 3.23
CA ASN A 22 -3.01 12.12 4.12
C ASN A 22 -3.70 12.25 5.48
N ASP A 23 -5.02 12.08 5.54
CA ASP A 23 -5.80 12.14 6.79
C ASP A 23 -5.52 10.95 7.73
N THR A 24 -4.79 9.93 7.27
CA THR A 24 -4.46 8.73 8.06
C THR A 24 -3.07 8.79 8.68
N ILE A 25 -2.22 9.73 8.26
CA ILE A 25 -0.85 9.87 8.77
C ILE A 25 -0.86 10.11 10.28
N GLY A 26 0.00 9.38 11.01
CA GLY A 26 0.11 9.42 12.48
C GLY A 26 -0.94 8.59 13.22
N LYS A 27 -1.97 8.07 12.53
CA LYS A 27 -2.95 7.16 13.14
C LYS A 27 -2.44 5.73 13.16
N ALA A 28 -2.90 4.95 14.13
CA ALA A 28 -2.66 3.51 14.15
C ALA A 28 -3.33 2.84 12.95
N PHE A 29 -2.60 1.93 12.29
CA PHE A 29 -3.16 1.11 11.22
C PHE A 29 -4.17 0.11 11.82
N PRO A 30 -5.38 -0.05 11.24
CA PRO A 30 -6.39 -0.95 11.77
C PRO A 30 -5.95 -2.41 11.67
N ASP A 31 -6.27 -3.22 12.68
CA ASP A 31 -5.93 -4.64 12.69
C ASP A 31 -6.63 -5.38 11.54
N ILE A 32 -5.83 -6.04 10.71
CA ILE A 32 -6.27 -6.92 9.63
C ILE A 32 -5.80 -8.34 9.93
N LYS A 33 -6.74 -9.25 10.17
CA LYS A 33 -6.45 -10.67 10.40
C LYS A 33 -6.70 -11.47 9.12
N GLY A 34 -5.71 -12.22 8.66
CA GLY A 34 -5.81 -13.04 7.46
C GLY A 34 -4.90 -14.25 7.51
N GLU A 35 -5.06 -15.14 6.51
CA GLU A 35 -4.23 -16.32 6.33
C GLU A 35 -3.20 -16.07 5.22
N THR A 36 -1.93 -16.37 5.51
CA THR A 36 -0.85 -16.22 4.52
C THR A 36 -0.92 -17.30 3.43
N LEU A 37 -0.16 -17.10 2.32
CA LEU A 37 0.04 -18.17 1.32
C LEU A 37 0.77 -19.39 1.91
N SER A 38 1.55 -19.20 2.97
CA SER A 38 2.20 -20.30 3.69
C SER A 38 1.25 -21.06 4.63
N GLY A 39 0.00 -20.59 4.83
CA GLY A 39 -1.01 -21.23 5.67
C GLY A 39 -1.00 -20.78 7.14
N THR A 40 -0.22 -19.75 7.48
CA THR A 40 -0.17 -19.20 8.85
C THR A 40 -1.16 -18.05 8.96
N VAL A 41 -1.89 -17.96 10.07
CA VAL A 41 -2.73 -16.79 10.38
C VAL A 41 -1.86 -15.67 10.94
N LYS A 42 -2.04 -14.46 10.41
CA LYS A 42 -1.38 -13.24 10.88
C LYS A 42 -2.39 -12.14 11.17
N THR A 43 -2.05 -11.29 12.13
CA THR A 43 -2.75 -10.04 12.44
C THR A 43 -1.79 -8.88 12.20
N ILE A 44 -2.09 -8.05 11.21
CA ILE A 44 -1.29 -6.87 10.85
C ILE A 44 -1.96 -5.64 11.47
N PRO A 45 -1.23 -4.75 12.18
CA PRO A 45 0.22 -4.69 12.35
C PRO A 45 0.76 -5.46 13.55
N ALA A 46 -0.05 -6.12 14.35
CA ALA A 46 0.39 -6.74 15.62
C ALA A 46 1.60 -7.67 15.43
N ASP A 47 1.57 -8.54 14.40
CA ASP A 47 2.64 -9.52 14.11
C ASP A 47 3.83 -8.93 13.33
N THR A 48 3.81 -7.62 13.05
CA THR A 48 4.91 -6.92 12.36
C THR A 48 5.56 -5.83 13.20
N LYS A 49 5.08 -5.59 14.43
CA LYS A 49 5.66 -4.62 15.36
C LYS A 49 7.15 -4.87 15.62
N GLY A 50 7.86 -3.78 15.93
CA GLY A 50 9.31 -3.80 16.15
C GLY A 50 10.13 -3.47 14.91
N LYS A 51 9.53 -3.56 13.71
CA LYS A 51 10.14 -3.16 12.44
C LYS A 51 9.21 -2.25 11.65
N TYR A 52 9.77 -1.44 10.76
CA TYR A 52 8.96 -0.76 9.76
C TYR A 52 8.20 -1.78 8.91
N THR A 53 7.02 -1.43 8.46
CA THR A 53 6.18 -2.34 7.67
C THR A 53 5.61 -1.63 6.46
N LEU A 54 5.94 -2.11 5.26
CA LEU A 54 5.33 -1.66 4.02
C LEU A 54 4.14 -2.59 3.71
N ILE A 55 2.95 -2.00 3.68
CA ILE A 55 1.70 -2.70 3.37
C ILE A 55 1.21 -2.26 2.00
N ALA A 56 0.86 -3.22 1.16
CA ALA A 56 0.21 -2.98 -0.12
C ALA A 56 -1.11 -3.74 -0.17
N MET A 57 -2.22 -3.03 -0.38
CA MET A 57 -3.59 -3.56 -0.31
C MET A 57 -4.30 -3.39 -1.66
N ALA A 58 -4.99 -4.44 -2.10
CA ALA A 58 -5.86 -4.41 -3.27
C ALA A 58 -7.16 -5.17 -3.00
N TYR A 59 -8.30 -4.69 -3.55
CA TYR A 59 -9.58 -5.33 -3.35
C TYR A 59 -10.44 -5.43 -4.64
N SER A 60 -9.78 -5.25 -5.80
CA SER A 60 -10.32 -5.54 -7.12
C SER A 60 -9.24 -6.12 -8.03
N SER A 61 -9.64 -6.75 -9.13
CA SER A 61 -8.71 -7.27 -10.14
C SER A 61 -7.90 -6.17 -10.83
N ASP A 62 -8.48 -4.99 -11.01
CA ASP A 62 -7.79 -3.85 -11.64
C ASP A 62 -6.73 -3.30 -10.68
N ALA A 63 -7.04 -3.18 -9.39
CA ALA A 63 -6.08 -2.83 -8.35
C ALA A 63 -4.93 -3.85 -8.24
N ASP A 64 -5.19 -5.16 -8.47
CA ASP A 64 -4.15 -6.19 -8.48
C ASP A 64 -3.16 -6.00 -9.63
N ASN A 65 -3.61 -5.55 -10.81
CA ASN A 65 -2.73 -5.25 -11.94
C ASN A 65 -1.77 -4.11 -11.61
N ASP A 66 -2.28 -3.03 -11.04
CA ASP A 66 -1.46 -1.89 -10.61
C ASP A 66 -0.53 -2.25 -9.44
N LEU A 67 -0.99 -3.11 -8.51
CA LEU A 67 -0.19 -3.62 -7.40
C LEU A 67 1.02 -4.41 -7.91
N SER A 68 0.88 -5.13 -9.02
CA SER A 68 1.98 -5.89 -9.61
C SER A 68 3.19 -5.05 -9.95
N SER A 69 3.00 -3.75 -10.27
CA SER A 69 4.08 -2.81 -10.54
C SER A 69 5.00 -2.57 -9.33
N TRP A 70 4.48 -2.77 -8.10
CA TRP A 70 5.22 -2.59 -6.86
C TRP A 70 6.05 -3.81 -6.45
N ILE A 71 5.67 -5.02 -6.88
CA ILE A 71 6.24 -6.27 -6.35
C ILE A 71 7.76 -6.32 -6.56
N ASN A 72 8.22 -6.16 -7.79
CA ASN A 72 9.65 -6.25 -8.10
C ASN A 72 10.48 -5.12 -7.47
N PRO A 73 10.08 -3.84 -7.57
CA PRO A 73 10.81 -2.76 -6.90
C PRO A 73 10.95 -2.95 -5.40
N VAL A 74 9.86 -3.25 -4.68
CA VAL A 74 9.92 -3.44 -3.21
C VAL A 74 10.67 -4.71 -2.82
N TYR A 75 10.56 -5.79 -3.63
CA TYR A 75 11.31 -7.02 -3.42
C TYR A 75 12.82 -6.78 -3.56
N ASN A 76 13.25 -6.12 -4.62
CA ASN A 76 14.65 -5.81 -4.86
C ASN A 76 15.21 -4.87 -3.79
N LYS A 77 14.43 -3.87 -3.38
CA LYS A 77 14.84 -2.88 -2.39
C LYS A 77 14.97 -3.46 -0.98
N PHE A 78 13.96 -4.18 -0.50
CA PHE A 78 13.85 -4.55 0.92
C PHE A 78 14.20 -6.02 1.22
N ILE A 79 14.16 -6.91 0.22
CA ILE A 79 14.47 -8.34 0.41
C ILE A 79 15.84 -8.70 -0.19
N VAL A 80 16.04 -8.43 -1.49
CA VAL A 80 17.32 -8.74 -2.18
C VAL A 80 18.39 -7.72 -1.80
N LYS A 81 17.97 -6.45 -1.57
CA LYS A 81 18.84 -5.34 -1.16
C LYS A 81 19.94 -5.09 -2.20
N THR A 82 19.51 -4.80 -3.43
CA THR A 82 20.40 -4.62 -4.59
C THR A 82 21.11 -3.28 -4.63
N GLY A 83 20.59 -2.26 -3.95
CA GLY A 83 21.18 -0.93 -3.87
C GLY A 83 22.27 -0.84 -2.80
N MET A 84 23.18 0.13 -2.96
CA MET A 84 24.33 0.33 -2.08
C MET A 84 23.95 0.54 -0.60
N PHE A 85 22.81 1.20 -0.33
CA PHE A 85 22.33 1.51 1.03
C PHE A 85 21.16 0.64 1.48
N ASP A 86 20.68 -0.28 0.63
CA ASP A 86 19.49 -1.09 0.92
C ASP A 86 19.70 -2.04 2.11
N SER A 87 20.95 -2.39 2.43
CA SER A 87 21.31 -3.24 3.57
C SER A 87 20.90 -2.64 4.92
N GLU A 88 20.74 -1.32 5.00
CA GLU A 88 20.34 -0.61 6.22
C GLU A 88 18.84 -0.73 6.52
N TYR A 89 18.03 -1.06 5.51
CA TYR A 89 16.59 -1.16 5.67
C TYR A 89 16.17 -2.50 6.27
N ASP A 90 15.50 -2.45 7.42
CA ASP A 90 14.85 -3.61 8.06
C ASP A 90 13.34 -3.40 8.03
N VAL A 91 12.71 -3.80 6.92
CA VAL A 91 11.31 -3.55 6.59
C VAL A 91 10.58 -4.87 6.36
N ASN A 92 9.45 -5.06 7.04
CA ASN A 92 8.50 -6.13 6.70
C ASN A 92 7.73 -5.74 5.43
N LEU A 93 7.57 -6.69 4.50
CA LEU A 93 6.66 -6.54 3.36
C LEU A 93 5.38 -7.33 3.62
N VAL A 94 4.23 -6.69 3.41
CA VAL A 94 2.92 -7.31 3.56
C VAL A 94 2.03 -6.92 2.37
N PHE A 95 1.60 -7.91 1.60
CA PHE A 95 0.64 -7.74 0.51
C PHE A 95 -0.71 -8.30 0.97
N ILE A 96 -1.77 -7.50 0.89
CA ILE A 96 -3.10 -7.87 1.41
C ILE A 96 -4.13 -7.84 0.27
N PRO A 97 -4.30 -8.94 -0.47
CA PRO A 97 -5.48 -9.09 -1.32
C PRO A 97 -6.72 -9.24 -0.44
N MET A 98 -7.72 -8.37 -0.68
CA MET A 98 -8.92 -8.27 0.14
C MET A 98 -10.14 -8.75 -0.65
N PHE A 99 -10.93 -9.63 -0.03
CA PHE A 99 -12.12 -10.22 -0.63
C PHE A 99 -13.35 -9.93 0.24
N SER A 100 -14.43 -9.49 -0.41
CA SER A 100 -15.73 -9.24 0.26
C SER A 100 -16.90 -9.76 -0.59
N GLY A 101 -18.00 -10.12 0.07
CA GLY A 101 -19.25 -10.47 -0.60
C GLY A 101 -19.11 -11.52 -1.69
N GLU A 102 -19.50 -11.19 -2.92
CA GLU A 102 -19.51 -12.09 -4.08
C GLU A 102 -18.11 -12.62 -4.46
N ASN A 103 -17.06 -11.88 -4.13
CA ASN A 103 -15.68 -12.27 -4.43
C ASN A 103 -15.13 -13.37 -3.50
N PHE A 104 -15.90 -13.80 -2.47
CA PHE A 104 -15.45 -14.90 -1.61
C PHE A 104 -15.29 -16.24 -2.35
N ALA A 105 -16.12 -16.50 -3.34
CA ALA A 105 -16.03 -17.73 -4.13
C ALA A 105 -14.74 -17.83 -4.93
N THR A 106 -14.25 -16.70 -5.44
CA THR A 106 -13.03 -16.63 -6.26
C THR A 106 -11.75 -16.62 -5.43
N ALA A 107 -11.82 -16.23 -4.16
CA ALA A 107 -10.65 -16.09 -3.28
C ALA A 107 -9.78 -17.35 -3.21
N SER A 108 -10.40 -18.54 -3.17
CA SER A 108 -9.67 -19.81 -3.10
C SER A 108 -8.91 -20.14 -4.40
N ILE A 109 -9.50 -19.78 -5.55
CA ILE A 109 -8.89 -19.97 -6.86
C ILE A 109 -7.70 -19.01 -7.01
N ILE A 110 -7.91 -17.74 -6.64
CA ILE A 110 -6.86 -16.71 -6.68
C ILE A 110 -5.71 -17.11 -5.74
N LYS A 111 -6.02 -17.54 -4.51
CA LYS A 111 -5.01 -17.99 -3.55
C LYS A 111 -4.15 -19.13 -4.12
N LYS A 112 -4.78 -20.13 -4.78
CA LYS A 112 -4.06 -21.24 -5.40
C LYS A 112 -3.13 -20.75 -6.51
N ARG A 113 -3.64 -19.90 -7.42
CA ARG A 113 -2.85 -19.29 -8.50
C ARG A 113 -1.67 -18.51 -7.98
N MET A 114 -1.89 -17.60 -7.03
CA MET A 114 -0.82 -16.80 -6.42
C MET A 114 0.25 -17.67 -5.73
N LYS A 115 -0.16 -18.80 -5.14
CA LYS A 115 0.79 -19.76 -4.53
C LYS A 115 1.71 -20.42 -5.56
N GLU A 116 1.26 -20.58 -6.80
CA GLU A 116 2.03 -21.14 -7.90
C GLU A 116 2.93 -20.08 -8.57
N GLU A 117 2.45 -18.84 -8.70
CA GLU A 117 3.10 -17.75 -9.43
C GLU A 117 4.09 -16.95 -8.59
N ILE A 118 3.79 -16.74 -7.29
CA ILE A 118 4.60 -15.89 -6.40
C ILE A 118 5.79 -16.69 -5.84
N ASN A 119 6.96 -16.04 -5.77
CA ASN A 119 8.14 -16.63 -5.15
C ASN A 119 7.84 -17.08 -3.72
N LYS A 120 8.24 -18.32 -3.38
CA LYS A 120 8.00 -18.94 -2.06
C LYS A 120 8.51 -18.10 -0.89
N THR A 121 9.57 -17.31 -1.09
CA THR A 121 10.10 -16.40 -0.05
C THR A 121 9.10 -15.33 0.37
N LEU A 122 8.15 -14.96 -0.51
CA LEU A 122 7.10 -13.99 -0.25
C LEU A 122 5.79 -14.61 0.25
N HIS A 123 5.67 -15.95 0.35
CA HIS A 123 4.42 -16.58 0.78
C HIS A 123 3.97 -16.17 2.19
N SER A 124 4.91 -15.91 3.10
CA SER A 124 4.60 -15.42 4.45
C SER A 124 4.26 -13.92 4.49
N SER A 125 4.51 -13.20 3.39
CA SER A 125 4.24 -11.77 3.24
C SER A 125 2.90 -11.49 2.58
N VAL A 126 2.26 -12.48 1.94
CA VAL A 126 0.93 -12.32 1.34
C VAL A 126 -0.13 -12.81 2.33
N VAL A 127 -0.97 -11.89 2.81
CA VAL A 127 -2.01 -12.13 3.82
C VAL A 127 -3.39 -11.95 3.19
N PHE A 128 -4.13 -13.03 3.03
CA PHE A 128 -5.48 -13.03 2.45
C PHE A 128 -6.50 -12.57 3.49
N TYR A 129 -7.11 -11.43 3.24
CA TYR A 129 -8.25 -10.97 4.03
C TYR A 129 -9.57 -11.36 3.37
N LYS A 130 -10.50 -11.92 4.16
CA LYS A 130 -11.88 -12.21 3.75
C LYS A 130 -12.82 -11.63 4.80
N GLY A 131 -13.61 -10.63 4.42
CA GLY A 131 -14.53 -9.99 5.36
C GLY A 131 -15.15 -8.72 4.81
N ASP A 132 -15.77 -7.95 5.71
CA ASP A 132 -16.32 -6.63 5.40
C ASP A 132 -15.16 -5.62 5.22
N LEU A 133 -15.27 -4.81 4.15
CA LEU A 133 -14.28 -3.78 3.83
C LEU A 133 -14.64 -2.39 4.34
N ASP A 134 -15.86 -2.16 4.80
CA ASP A 134 -16.36 -0.80 5.09
C ASP A 134 -15.58 -0.14 6.23
N LYS A 135 -15.18 -0.93 7.24
CA LYS A 135 -14.29 -0.46 8.30
C LYS A 135 -12.98 0.10 7.71
N TYR A 136 -12.32 -0.68 6.87
CA TYR A 136 -11.02 -0.30 6.29
C TYR A 136 -11.14 0.86 5.31
N LYS A 137 -12.18 0.89 4.50
CA LYS A 137 -12.47 2.02 3.61
C LYS A 137 -12.58 3.33 4.39
N LYS A 138 -13.30 3.30 5.52
CA LYS A 138 -13.49 4.47 6.38
C LYS A 138 -12.20 4.86 7.13
N GLU A 139 -11.56 3.91 7.81
CA GLU A 139 -10.41 4.18 8.68
C GLU A 139 -9.15 4.54 7.89
N LEU A 140 -8.97 3.97 6.69
CA LEU A 140 -7.82 4.19 5.82
C LEU A 140 -8.08 5.16 4.67
N ASN A 141 -9.28 5.78 4.63
CA ASN A 141 -9.70 6.70 3.55
C ASN A 141 -9.55 6.06 2.16
N ILE A 142 -9.98 4.80 2.01
CA ILE A 142 -9.94 4.05 0.75
C ILE A 142 -11.16 4.42 -0.09
N VAL A 143 -10.98 5.30 -1.08
CA VAL A 143 -12.07 5.88 -1.89
C VAL A 143 -12.21 5.19 -3.24
N LYS A 144 -11.06 4.90 -3.88
CA LYS A 144 -11.00 4.31 -5.23
C LYS A 144 -10.98 2.79 -5.14
N LYS A 145 -11.84 2.11 -5.91
CA LYS A 145 -11.92 0.65 -5.92
C LYS A 145 -10.82 0.00 -6.75
N ASP A 146 -10.48 0.63 -7.87
CA ASP A 146 -9.64 0.03 -8.92
C ASP A 146 -8.18 0.50 -8.81
N THR A 147 -7.71 0.73 -7.59
CA THR A 147 -6.40 1.28 -7.28
C THR A 147 -5.85 0.61 -6.03
N PRO A 148 -4.59 0.15 -6.01
CA PRO A 148 -3.96 -0.34 -4.79
C PRO A 148 -3.62 0.81 -3.86
N TYR A 149 -3.60 0.51 -2.56
CA TYR A 149 -3.21 1.43 -1.51
C TYR A 149 -1.94 0.94 -0.83
N ILE A 150 -0.99 1.84 -0.66
CA ILE A 150 0.32 1.56 -0.09
C ILE A 150 0.48 2.36 1.19
N PHE A 151 0.84 1.70 2.28
CA PHE A 151 1.09 2.32 3.58
C PHE A 151 2.47 1.93 4.08
N MET A 152 3.23 2.92 4.58
CA MET A 152 4.43 2.66 5.38
C MET A 152 4.08 2.89 6.85
N LEU A 153 4.34 1.89 7.68
CA LEU A 153 4.13 1.95 9.12
C LEU A 153 5.44 2.07 9.88
N ASP A 154 5.39 2.79 11.00
CA ASP A 154 6.46 2.78 12.00
C ASP A 154 6.53 1.44 12.77
N LYS A 155 7.52 1.30 13.64
CA LYS A 155 7.74 0.10 14.47
C LYS A 155 6.61 -0.16 15.47
N SER A 156 5.76 0.83 15.74
CA SER A 156 4.59 0.72 16.63
C SER A 156 3.30 0.38 15.88
N GLY A 157 3.30 0.48 14.55
CA GLY A 157 2.15 0.23 13.68
C GLY A 157 1.36 1.49 13.33
N ASN A 158 1.94 2.70 13.51
CA ASN A 158 1.30 3.94 13.06
C ASN A 158 1.69 4.25 11.62
N ILE A 159 0.79 4.87 10.87
CA ILE A 159 0.98 5.21 9.46
C ILE A 159 1.94 6.42 9.34
N LEU A 160 3.09 6.22 8.71
CA LEU A 160 4.06 7.27 8.39
C LEU A 160 3.86 7.88 7.01
N TYR A 161 3.39 7.07 6.08
CA TYR A 161 3.16 7.46 4.70
C TYR A 161 2.03 6.65 4.10
N ALA A 162 1.25 7.26 3.21
CA ALA A 162 0.19 6.61 2.47
C ALA A 162 0.16 7.16 1.03
N THR A 163 -0.04 6.27 0.05
CA THR A 163 -0.24 6.61 -1.35
C THR A 163 -1.13 5.59 -2.04
N ASP A 164 -1.55 5.87 -3.26
CA ASP A 164 -2.34 4.96 -4.09
C ASP A 164 -1.79 4.87 -5.52
N GLY A 165 -2.23 3.85 -6.27
CA GLY A 165 -1.90 3.67 -7.69
C GLY A 165 -0.57 2.98 -7.95
N ASN A 166 -0.15 3.02 -9.21
CA ASN A 166 1.07 2.38 -9.70
C ASN A 166 2.32 2.86 -8.97
N TYR A 167 3.33 1.99 -8.99
CA TYR A 167 4.68 2.33 -8.57
C TYR A 167 5.23 3.51 -9.37
N THR A 168 5.94 4.39 -8.69
CA THR A 168 6.86 5.37 -9.28
C THR A 168 8.08 5.53 -8.37
N ASP A 169 9.19 6.00 -8.95
CA ASP A 169 10.42 6.20 -8.19
C ASP A 169 10.23 7.28 -7.10
N GLU A 170 9.45 8.33 -7.37
CA GLU A 170 9.15 9.39 -6.40
C GLU A 170 8.39 8.85 -5.18
N LYS A 171 7.47 7.89 -5.38
CA LYS A 171 6.78 7.24 -4.27
C LYS A 171 7.71 6.38 -3.43
N MET A 172 8.65 5.68 -4.07
CA MET A 172 9.66 4.89 -3.36
C MET A 172 10.61 5.79 -2.57
N GLU A 173 11.08 6.89 -3.16
CA GLU A 173 11.90 7.89 -2.47
C GLU A 173 11.19 8.47 -1.25
N ALA A 174 9.89 8.80 -1.37
CA ALA A 174 9.08 9.27 -0.24
C ALA A 174 8.93 8.22 0.88
N ILE A 175 8.89 6.93 0.54
CA ILE A 175 8.91 5.83 1.50
C ILE A 175 10.27 5.73 2.19
N GLU A 176 11.37 5.80 1.43
CA GLU A 176 12.74 5.74 1.97
C GLU A 176 13.04 6.88 2.93
N GLU A 177 12.54 8.09 2.66
CA GLU A 177 12.66 9.24 3.56
C GLU A 177 12.06 8.99 4.95
N LYS A 178 11.08 8.10 5.08
CA LYS A 178 10.46 7.73 6.37
C LYS A 178 11.24 6.67 7.14
N LEU A 179 12.26 6.08 6.52
CA LEU A 179 13.09 5.03 7.12
C LEU A 179 14.41 5.55 7.71
N LYS A 180 14.71 6.83 7.50
CA LYS A 180 15.93 7.52 7.97
C LYS A 180 15.86 7.92 9.42
#